data_581e916edaa5be560eb6a0b3578518ab
#
_entry.id   581e916edaa5be560eb6a0b3578518ab
#
_cell.length_a   1.000
_cell.length_b   1.000
_cell.length_c   1.000
_cell.angle_alpha   90.00
_cell.angle_beta   90.00
_cell.angle_gamma   90.00
#
_symmetry.space_group_name_H-M   'P 1'
#
loop_
_entity.id
_entity.type
_entity.pdbx_description
1 polymer ?
#
loop_
_entity_poly.entity_id
_entity_poly.type
_entity_poly.pdbx_seq_one_letter_code
_entity_poly.pdbx_strand_id
1 'polypeptide(L)'
;MATIYPPRRQVDDPRHPLGIELAPMRRRHIPQVLDIERRVYPRPWTMTLFLSEIVQRSTRFYIVAKARRQVVGYAGLMVFGDEAHVTNIAVDPGAHRRKVASRLLFALVTEARRRGATACTLEVRVANHAAQGLYHQFGFAPVGIRKNYYAETGEDALIMWAEGLQTPAYAERLAGLAARIPEPREL
;
A
#
# COMPACT_ATOMS: atom_id res chain seq x y z
N MET A 1 29.31 17.51 14.75
CA MET A 1 29.26 17.79 13.27
C MET A 1 27.85 17.57 12.81
N ALA A 2 27.13 18.64 12.49
CA ALA A 2 25.74 18.57 12.05
C ALA A 2 25.72 18.14 10.58
N THR A 3 25.12 17.00 10.28
CA THR A 3 24.93 16.52 8.90
C THR A 3 23.88 17.42 8.24
N ILE A 4 24.33 18.32 7.38
CA ILE A 4 23.48 19.20 6.57
C ILE A 4 22.82 18.34 5.50
N TYR A 5 21.55 17.94 5.73
CA TYR A 5 20.71 17.42 4.67
C TYR A 5 20.40 18.56 3.69
N PRO A 6 20.54 18.34 2.37
CA PRO A 6 20.17 19.37 1.41
C PRO A 6 18.67 19.69 1.53
N PRO A 7 18.26 20.95 1.33
CA PRO A 7 16.86 21.35 1.45
C PRO A 7 16.01 20.54 0.48
N ARG A 8 14.90 20.00 1.01
CA ARG A 8 13.88 19.29 0.24
C ARG A 8 13.45 20.18 -0.93
N ARG A 9 13.61 19.70 -2.16
CA ARG A 9 12.85 20.27 -3.28
C ARG A 9 11.37 20.12 -2.92
N GLN A 10 10.67 21.25 -2.81
CA GLN A 10 9.23 21.30 -2.61
C GLN A 10 8.55 20.32 -3.56
N VAL A 11 7.86 19.33 -3.01
CA VAL A 11 6.94 18.49 -3.75
C VAL A 11 5.79 19.40 -4.13
N ASP A 12 5.64 19.65 -5.41
CA ASP A 12 4.80 20.62 -6.09
C ASP A 12 3.45 20.96 -5.43
N ASP A 13 3.03 22.21 -5.66
CA ASP A 13 1.74 22.83 -5.36
C ASP A 13 0.57 21.83 -5.26
N PRO A 14 -0.15 21.75 -4.13
CA PRO A 14 -1.32 20.88 -3.96
C PRO A 14 -2.43 21.08 -5.00
N ARG A 15 -2.40 22.17 -5.75
CA ARG A 15 -3.33 22.49 -6.82
C ARG A 15 -3.02 21.80 -8.16
N HIS A 16 -1.84 21.18 -8.33
CA HIS A 16 -1.52 20.39 -9.51
C HIS A 16 -1.58 18.89 -9.16
N PRO A 17 -2.49 18.12 -9.79
CA PRO A 17 -2.52 16.69 -9.58
C PRO A 17 -1.17 16.10 -10.06
N LEU A 18 -0.37 15.62 -9.12
CA LEU A 18 0.81 14.82 -9.44
C LEU A 18 0.34 13.64 -10.29
N GLY A 19 0.83 13.50 -11.50
CA GLY A 19 0.68 12.29 -12.26
C GLY A 19 1.32 11.13 -11.46
N ILE A 20 0.49 10.35 -10.74
CA ILE A 20 0.97 9.20 -10.00
C ILE A 20 0.98 8.00 -10.94
N GLU A 21 2.15 7.50 -11.23
CA GLU A 21 2.37 6.26 -11.99
C GLU A 21 2.57 5.09 -11.03
N LEU A 22 1.87 3.97 -11.25
CA LEU A 22 2.14 2.71 -10.56
C LEU A 22 3.06 1.84 -11.42
N ALA A 23 4.08 1.25 -10.79
CA ALA A 23 5.01 0.37 -11.47
C ALA A 23 5.38 -0.83 -10.58
N PRO A 24 5.72 -1.98 -11.16
CA PRO A 24 6.27 -3.10 -10.39
C PRO A 24 7.52 -2.66 -9.62
N MET A 25 7.60 -3.04 -8.34
CA MET A 25 8.78 -2.75 -7.53
C MET A 25 9.98 -3.52 -8.09
N ARG A 26 11.09 -2.83 -8.27
CA ARG A 26 12.35 -3.39 -8.72
C ARG A 26 13.46 -3.02 -7.74
N ARG A 27 14.55 -3.76 -7.76
CA ARG A 27 15.73 -3.53 -6.91
C ARG A 27 16.15 -2.05 -6.83
N ARG A 28 16.12 -1.33 -7.95
CA ARG A 28 16.47 0.11 -8.03
C ARG A 28 15.54 1.04 -7.22
N HIS A 29 14.33 0.58 -6.89
CA HIS A 29 13.36 1.39 -6.12
C HIS A 29 13.57 1.23 -4.60
N ILE A 30 14.24 0.16 -4.15
CA ILE A 30 14.34 -0.19 -2.72
C ILE A 30 14.99 0.93 -1.89
N PRO A 31 16.05 1.64 -2.32
CA PRO A 31 16.60 2.74 -1.53
C PRO A 31 15.56 3.80 -1.18
N GLN A 32 14.73 4.22 -2.14
CA GLN A 32 13.67 5.20 -1.90
C GLN A 32 12.52 4.62 -1.05
N VAL A 33 12.21 3.33 -1.21
CA VAL A 33 11.24 2.62 -0.37
C VAL A 33 11.71 2.59 1.08
N LEU A 34 12.99 2.30 1.34
CA LEU A 34 13.58 2.34 2.69
C LEU A 34 13.55 3.74 3.31
N ASP A 35 13.65 4.79 2.51
CA ASP A 35 13.50 6.16 3.00
C ASP A 35 12.07 6.45 3.47
N ILE A 36 11.06 5.87 2.80
CA ILE A 36 9.65 5.93 3.25
C ILE A 36 9.48 5.09 4.53
N GLU A 37 10.00 3.87 4.56
CA GLU A 37 9.95 2.98 5.71
C GLU A 37 10.42 3.66 6.99
N ARG A 38 11.61 4.30 6.96
CA ARG A 38 12.20 4.99 8.12
C ARG A 38 11.37 6.18 8.63
N ARG A 39 10.51 6.75 7.78
CA ARG A 39 9.62 7.87 8.15
C ARG A 39 8.28 7.41 8.68
N VAL A 40 7.83 6.22 8.27
CA VAL A 40 6.47 5.74 8.53
C VAL A 40 6.44 4.71 9.66
N TYR A 41 7.46 3.85 9.76
CA TYR A 41 7.47 2.74 10.70
C TYR A 41 8.58 2.87 11.74
N PRO A 42 8.26 2.59 13.03
CA PRO A 42 9.28 2.54 14.09
C PRO A 42 10.32 1.44 13.85
N ARG A 43 9.90 0.32 13.24
CA ARG A 43 10.76 -0.80 12.86
C ARG A 43 10.67 -1.04 11.35
N PRO A 44 11.48 -0.31 10.56
CA PRO A 44 11.45 -0.43 9.12
C PRO A 44 11.96 -1.81 8.63
N TRP A 45 11.40 -2.28 7.54
CA TRP A 45 11.91 -3.44 6.83
C TRP A 45 13.31 -3.16 6.28
N THR A 46 14.10 -4.24 6.17
CA THR A 46 15.46 -4.17 5.63
C THR A 46 15.49 -4.32 4.12
N MET A 47 16.59 -3.89 3.49
CA MET A 47 16.84 -4.13 2.07
C MET A 47 16.75 -5.62 1.73
N THR A 48 17.35 -6.49 2.57
CA THR A 48 17.35 -7.94 2.36
C THR A 48 15.95 -8.50 2.34
N LEU A 49 15.07 -8.05 3.24
CA LEU A 49 13.68 -8.48 3.29
C LEU A 49 12.93 -8.07 2.03
N PHE A 50 13.05 -6.81 1.58
CA PHE A 50 12.44 -6.39 0.32
C PHE A 50 12.96 -7.19 -0.88
N LEU A 51 14.25 -7.46 -0.93
CA LEU A 51 14.84 -8.28 -2.01
C LEU A 51 14.28 -9.71 -2.01
N SER A 52 14.14 -10.34 -0.84
CA SER A 52 13.56 -11.68 -0.72
C SER A 52 12.09 -11.73 -1.14
N GLU A 53 11.33 -10.65 -0.89
CA GLU A 53 9.93 -10.57 -1.28
C GLU A 53 9.75 -10.36 -2.80
N ILE A 54 10.49 -9.43 -3.41
CA ILE A 54 10.29 -9.09 -4.83
C ILE A 54 10.77 -10.16 -5.81
N VAL A 55 11.56 -11.15 -5.37
CA VAL A 55 11.98 -12.28 -6.23
C VAL A 55 10.93 -13.38 -6.30
N GLN A 56 10.03 -13.49 -5.32
CA GLN A 56 9.00 -14.54 -5.20
C GLN A 56 7.75 -14.21 -6.04
N ARG A 57 7.90 -13.94 -7.32
CA ARG A 57 6.84 -13.40 -8.18
C ARG A 57 5.59 -14.28 -8.31
N SER A 58 5.71 -15.58 -8.06
CA SER A 58 4.59 -16.51 -8.08
C SER A 58 3.56 -16.23 -6.98
N THR A 59 4.04 -15.89 -5.79
CA THR A 59 3.21 -15.67 -4.60
C THR A 59 3.21 -14.22 -4.10
N ARG A 60 4.09 -13.37 -4.61
CA ARG A 60 4.24 -11.96 -4.20
C ARG A 60 3.94 -10.99 -5.33
N PHE A 61 3.40 -9.85 -4.97
CA PHE A 61 3.22 -8.74 -5.89
C PHE A 61 3.54 -7.43 -5.17
N TYR A 62 4.64 -6.80 -5.55
CA TYR A 62 5.09 -5.53 -4.97
C TYR A 62 5.10 -4.44 -6.02
N ILE A 63 4.52 -3.29 -5.68
CA ILE A 63 4.44 -2.11 -6.54
C ILE A 63 4.93 -0.86 -5.83
N VAL A 64 5.33 0.12 -6.63
CA VAL A 64 5.65 1.47 -6.18
C VAL A 64 4.73 2.48 -6.87
N ALA A 65 4.34 3.51 -6.14
CA ALA A 65 3.73 4.71 -6.67
C ALA A 65 4.81 5.75 -6.89
N LYS A 66 4.91 6.28 -8.11
CA LYS A 66 5.90 7.30 -8.48
C LYS A 66 5.20 8.61 -8.83
N ALA A 67 5.76 9.70 -8.36
CA ALA A 67 5.50 11.04 -8.85
C ALA A 67 6.74 11.48 -9.65
N ARG A 68 6.62 11.56 -10.98
CA ARG A 68 7.80 11.73 -11.85
C ARG A 68 8.83 10.62 -11.61
N ARG A 69 10.04 10.96 -11.13
CA ARG A 69 11.13 10.00 -10.84
C ARG A 69 11.22 9.57 -9.38
N GLN A 70 10.36 10.13 -8.51
CA GLN A 70 10.41 9.88 -7.07
C GLN A 70 9.38 8.84 -6.67
N VAL A 71 9.79 7.84 -5.87
CA VAL A 71 8.85 6.93 -5.19
C VAL A 71 8.19 7.70 -4.05
N VAL A 72 6.87 7.74 -4.07
CA VAL A 72 6.04 8.43 -3.06
C VAL A 72 5.16 7.48 -2.25
N GLY A 73 5.21 6.19 -2.58
CA GLY A 73 4.53 5.14 -1.84
C GLY A 73 4.83 3.78 -2.43
N TYR A 74 4.51 2.74 -1.69
CA TYR A 74 4.66 1.36 -2.14
C TYR A 74 3.64 0.47 -1.44
N ALA A 75 3.42 -0.71 -2.00
CA ALA A 75 2.55 -1.72 -1.43
C ALA A 75 3.00 -3.13 -1.82
N GLY A 76 2.67 -4.09 -0.96
CA GLY A 76 2.95 -5.50 -1.14
C GLY A 76 1.72 -6.36 -0.92
N LEU A 77 1.60 -7.41 -1.72
CA LEU A 77 0.57 -8.44 -1.65
C LEU A 77 1.23 -9.82 -1.68
N MET A 78 0.75 -10.69 -0.83
CA MET A 78 0.99 -12.12 -0.88
C MET A 78 -0.29 -12.82 -1.31
N VAL A 79 -0.18 -13.82 -2.19
CA VAL A 79 -1.31 -14.68 -2.58
C VAL A 79 -0.90 -16.12 -2.35
N PHE A 80 -1.71 -16.85 -1.62
CA PHE A 80 -1.52 -18.26 -1.34
C PHE A 80 -2.86 -19.00 -1.45
N GLY A 81 -2.94 -19.94 -2.40
CA GLY A 81 -4.20 -20.59 -2.73
C GLY A 81 -5.23 -19.56 -3.22
N ASP A 82 -6.38 -19.54 -2.58
CA ASP A 82 -7.50 -18.64 -2.87
C ASP A 82 -7.60 -17.44 -1.91
N GLU A 83 -6.57 -17.22 -1.10
CA GLU A 83 -6.46 -16.09 -0.18
C GLU A 83 -5.34 -15.13 -0.59
N ALA A 84 -5.60 -13.85 -0.44
CA ALA A 84 -4.62 -12.79 -0.58
C ALA A 84 -4.39 -12.09 0.77
N HIS A 85 -3.17 -11.60 0.98
CA HIS A 85 -2.81 -10.83 2.17
C HIS A 85 -2.04 -9.58 1.79
N VAL A 86 -2.53 -8.42 2.19
CA VAL A 86 -1.79 -7.16 2.04
C VAL A 86 -0.71 -7.11 3.10
N THR A 87 0.54 -7.28 2.68
CA THR A 87 1.69 -7.35 3.62
C THR A 87 2.09 -5.98 4.15
N ASN A 88 2.01 -4.95 3.31
CA ASN A 88 2.27 -3.56 3.69
C ASN A 88 1.71 -2.58 2.66
N ILE A 89 1.37 -1.39 3.12
CA ILE A 89 1.09 -0.20 2.32
C ILE A 89 1.69 0.99 3.06
N ALA A 90 2.57 1.74 2.40
CA ALA A 90 3.09 2.99 2.95
C ALA A 90 3.13 4.09 1.90
N VAL A 91 2.89 5.31 2.36
CA VAL A 91 2.93 6.53 1.55
C VAL A 91 3.80 7.56 2.25
N ASP A 92 4.69 8.18 1.51
CA ASP A 92 5.50 9.29 2.02
C ASP A 92 4.58 10.36 2.64
N PRO A 93 4.87 10.84 3.87
CA PRO A 93 4.05 11.87 4.51
C PRO A 93 3.81 13.11 3.64
N GLY A 94 4.79 13.48 2.81
CA GLY A 94 4.66 14.58 1.85
C GLY A 94 3.71 14.33 0.68
N ALA A 95 3.26 13.08 0.50
CA ALA A 95 2.31 12.68 -0.54
C ALA A 95 0.94 12.25 0.01
N HIS A 96 0.69 12.46 1.31
CA HIS A 96 -0.61 12.17 1.89
C HIS A 96 -1.74 12.97 1.24
N ARG A 97 -2.99 12.47 1.35
CA ARG A 97 -4.23 13.08 0.84
C ARG A 97 -4.29 13.26 -0.69
N ARG A 98 -3.38 12.60 -1.42
CA ARG A 98 -3.31 12.60 -2.90
C ARG A 98 -3.80 11.29 -3.51
N LYS A 99 -4.60 10.52 -2.77
CA LYS A 99 -5.15 9.23 -3.19
C LYS A 99 -4.09 8.16 -3.53
N VAL A 100 -2.83 8.33 -3.11
CA VAL A 100 -1.75 7.37 -3.39
C VAL A 100 -2.08 6.00 -2.77
N ALA A 101 -2.46 5.96 -1.49
CA ALA A 101 -2.83 4.71 -0.82
C ALA A 101 -4.05 4.04 -1.49
N SER A 102 -5.05 4.81 -1.92
CA SER A 102 -6.23 4.28 -2.64
C SER A 102 -5.83 3.62 -3.95
N ARG A 103 -4.90 4.22 -4.72
CA ARG A 103 -4.40 3.65 -5.98
C ARG A 103 -3.59 2.37 -5.73
N LEU A 104 -2.73 2.38 -4.72
CA LEU A 104 -1.94 1.21 -4.33
C LEU A 104 -2.87 0.05 -3.94
N LEU A 105 -3.82 0.29 -3.04
CA LEU A 105 -4.77 -0.74 -2.60
C LEU A 105 -5.64 -1.25 -3.75
N PHE A 106 -6.11 -0.35 -4.63
CA PHE A 106 -6.87 -0.73 -5.82
C PHE A 106 -6.08 -1.71 -6.71
N ALA A 107 -4.81 -1.43 -6.96
CA ALA A 107 -3.94 -2.29 -7.74
C ALA A 107 -3.70 -3.65 -7.06
N LEU A 108 -3.51 -3.67 -5.72
CA LEU A 108 -3.35 -4.92 -4.97
C LEU A 108 -4.60 -5.80 -5.05
N VAL A 109 -5.78 -5.22 -4.80
CA VAL A 109 -7.04 -5.98 -4.84
C VAL A 109 -7.37 -6.45 -6.26
N THR A 110 -7.09 -5.64 -7.26
CA THR A 110 -7.23 -6.05 -8.68
C THR A 110 -6.32 -7.22 -9.00
N GLU A 111 -5.07 -7.20 -8.53
CA GLU A 111 -4.13 -8.31 -8.73
C GLU A 111 -4.53 -9.56 -7.95
N ALA A 112 -5.03 -9.41 -6.70
CA ALA A 112 -5.58 -10.52 -5.93
C ALA A 112 -6.70 -11.24 -6.69
N ARG A 113 -7.65 -10.49 -7.24
CA ARG A 113 -8.73 -11.02 -8.09
C ARG A 113 -8.20 -11.70 -9.34
N ARG A 114 -7.24 -11.08 -10.03
CA ARG A 114 -6.63 -11.64 -11.25
C ARG A 114 -5.94 -12.98 -10.97
N ARG A 115 -5.41 -13.17 -9.77
CA ARG A 115 -4.80 -14.44 -9.31
C ARG A 115 -5.81 -15.45 -8.78
N GLY A 116 -7.10 -15.12 -8.78
CA GLY A 116 -8.17 -16.03 -8.37
C GLY A 116 -8.48 -16.00 -6.87
N ALA A 117 -7.89 -15.06 -6.10
CA ALA A 117 -8.21 -14.96 -4.68
C ALA A 117 -9.69 -14.64 -4.47
N THR A 118 -10.33 -15.36 -3.54
CA THR A 118 -11.73 -15.19 -3.15
C THR A 118 -11.87 -14.27 -1.95
N ALA A 119 -10.81 -14.13 -1.16
CA ALA A 119 -10.73 -13.25 0.00
C ALA A 119 -9.39 -12.51 0.06
N CYS A 120 -9.38 -11.37 0.74
CA CYS A 120 -8.17 -10.60 1.02
C CYS A 120 -8.18 -10.13 2.47
N THR A 121 -7.04 -10.27 3.15
CA THR A 121 -6.87 -9.88 4.56
C THR A 121 -5.73 -8.90 4.76
N LEU A 122 -5.75 -8.21 5.88
CA LEU A 122 -4.66 -7.34 6.33
C LEU A 122 -4.73 -7.15 7.86
N GLU A 123 -3.60 -6.69 8.44
CA GLU A 123 -3.54 -6.15 9.78
C GLU A 123 -3.30 -4.63 9.73
N VAL A 124 -4.01 -3.90 10.59
CA VAL A 124 -3.85 -2.46 10.73
C VAL A 124 -3.84 -2.07 12.21
N ARG A 125 -3.01 -1.09 12.60
CA ARG A 125 -3.02 -0.58 13.97
C ARG A 125 -4.42 -0.11 14.36
N VAL A 126 -4.87 -0.48 15.56
CA VAL A 126 -6.20 -0.07 16.06
C VAL A 126 -6.35 1.45 16.07
N ALA A 127 -5.28 2.20 16.33
CA ALA A 127 -5.27 3.66 16.31
C ALA A 127 -5.28 4.27 14.90
N ASN A 128 -5.03 3.49 13.82
CA ASN A 128 -4.94 4.03 12.47
C ASN A 128 -6.32 4.11 11.78
N HIS A 129 -7.19 4.97 12.30
CA HIS A 129 -8.55 5.16 11.77
C HIS A 129 -8.58 5.60 10.30
N ALA A 130 -7.57 6.35 9.84
CA ALA A 130 -7.49 6.80 8.46
C ALA A 130 -7.30 5.62 7.49
N ALA A 131 -6.42 4.66 7.82
CA ALA A 131 -6.22 3.45 7.03
C ALA A 131 -7.45 2.53 7.12
N GLN A 132 -8.04 2.36 8.30
CA GLN A 132 -9.27 1.59 8.46
C GLN A 132 -10.40 2.13 7.57
N GLY A 133 -10.59 3.46 7.54
CA GLY A 133 -11.57 4.11 6.66
C GLY A 133 -11.29 3.87 5.18
N LEU A 134 -10.01 3.83 4.77
CA LEU A 134 -9.64 3.43 3.41
C LEU A 134 -10.03 1.98 3.14
N TYR A 135 -9.67 1.05 4.02
CA TYR A 135 -9.94 -0.38 3.84
C TYR A 135 -11.44 -0.69 3.80
N HIS A 136 -12.25 -0.02 4.62
CA HIS A 136 -13.72 -0.14 4.57
C HIS A 136 -14.31 0.21 3.21
N GLN A 137 -13.79 1.24 2.51
CA GLN A 137 -14.24 1.57 1.16
C GLN A 137 -14.03 0.41 0.18
N PHE A 138 -12.98 -0.37 0.36
CA PHE A 138 -12.67 -1.57 -0.43
C PHE A 138 -13.39 -2.83 0.05
N GLY A 139 -14.30 -2.72 1.03
CA GLY A 139 -15.10 -3.85 1.51
C GLY A 139 -14.43 -4.67 2.61
N PHE A 140 -13.30 -4.22 3.14
CA PHE A 140 -12.72 -4.86 4.31
C PHE A 140 -13.55 -4.55 5.56
N ALA A 141 -13.87 -5.59 6.31
CA ALA A 141 -14.58 -5.52 7.60
C ALA A 141 -13.67 -6.07 8.71
N PRO A 142 -13.79 -5.54 9.95
CA PRO A 142 -13.03 -6.05 11.08
C PRO A 142 -13.57 -7.44 11.47
N VAL A 143 -12.66 -8.40 11.68
CA VAL A 143 -12.98 -9.78 12.06
C VAL A 143 -12.33 -10.20 13.37
N GLY A 144 -11.38 -9.44 13.89
CA GLY A 144 -10.71 -9.76 15.14
C GLY A 144 -9.61 -8.77 15.51
N ILE A 145 -9.04 -8.98 16.69
CA ILE A 145 -7.90 -8.19 17.19
C ILE A 145 -6.77 -9.15 17.54
N ARG A 146 -5.57 -8.80 17.08
CA ARG A 146 -4.32 -9.47 17.45
C ARG A 146 -3.61 -8.64 18.50
N LYS A 147 -3.63 -9.11 19.74
CA LYS A 147 -3.03 -8.40 20.88
C LYS A 147 -1.52 -8.29 20.75
N ASN A 148 -0.95 -7.12 21.10
CA ASN A 148 0.48 -6.83 21.08
C ASN A 148 1.17 -7.21 19.77
N TYR A 149 0.47 -7.09 18.63
CA TYR A 149 0.99 -7.47 17.33
C TYR A 149 2.22 -6.62 16.93
N TYR A 150 2.15 -5.33 17.21
CA TYR A 150 3.26 -4.40 16.98
C TYR A 150 4.14 -4.33 18.23
N ALA A 151 5.02 -5.33 18.36
CA ALA A 151 5.83 -5.55 19.56
C ALA A 151 6.67 -4.32 19.97
N GLU A 152 7.09 -3.50 18.98
CA GLU A 152 7.89 -2.30 19.19
C GLU A 152 7.14 -1.16 19.91
N THR A 153 5.81 -1.16 19.82
CA THR A 153 4.94 -0.14 20.46
C THR A 153 3.95 -0.74 21.45
N GLY A 154 3.84 -2.08 21.50
CA GLY A 154 2.82 -2.77 22.29
C GLY A 154 1.39 -2.59 21.77
N GLU A 155 1.23 -2.05 20.54
CA GLU A 155 -0.09 -1.81 19.97
C GLU A 155 -0.72 -3.07 19.42
N ASP A 156 -2.04 -3.14 19.53
CA ASP A 156 -2.86 -4.17 18.93
C ASP A 156 -3.06 -3.94 17.43
N ALA A 157 -3.23 -5.00 16.67
CA ALA A 157 -3.69 -4.94 15.30
C ALA A 157 -5.17 -5.35 15.18
N LEU A 158 -5.91 -4.57 14.42
CA LEU A 158 -7.22 -4.96 13.91
C LEU A 158 -7.00 -5.82 12.67
N ILE A 159 -7.53 -7.04 12.65
CA ILE A 159 -7.55 -7.90 11.47
C ILE A 159 -8.79 -7.54 10.67
N MET A 160 -8.59 -7.24 9.39
CA MET A 160 -9.69 -6.90 8.48
C MET A 160 -9.69 -7.83 7.27
N TRP A 161 -10.90 -8.25 6.86
CA TRP A 161 -11.12 -9.14 5.72
C TRP A 161 -12.09 -8.53 4.72
N ALA A 162 -11.79 -8.72 3.44
CA ALA A 162 -12.69 -8.51 2.32
C ALA A 162 -12.97 -9.87 1.69
N GLU A 163 -14.22 -10.29 1.69
CA GLU A 163 -14.66 -11.57 1.12
C GLU A 163 -15.38 -11.36 -0.21
N GLY A 164 -15.59 -12.45 -0.93
CA GLY A 164 -16.34 -12.45 -2.17
C GLY A 164 -15.67 -11.66 -3.30
N LEU A 165 -14.34 -11.61 -3.32
CA LEU A 165 -13.58 -10.83 -4.33
C LEU A 165 -13.96 -11.19 -5.76
N GLN A 166 -14.41 -12.43 -6.03
CA GLN A 166 -14.79 -12.89 -7.37
C GLN A 166 -16.25 -12.61 -7.73
N THR A 167 -17.06 -12.11 -6.80
CA THR A 167 -18.48 -11.84 -7.05
C THR A 167 -18.71 -10.63 -7.97
N PRO A 168 -19.84 -10.58 -8.71
CA PRO A 168 -20.24 -9.39 -9.47
C PRO A 168 -20.37 -8.15 -8.60
N ALA A 169 -20.93 -8.28 -7.39
CA ALA A 169 -21.08 -7.17 -6.44
C ALA A 169 -19.73 -6.53 -6.06
N TYR A 170 -18.69 -7.37 -5.89
CA TYR A 170 -17.34 -6.84 -5.61
C TYR A 170 -16.74 -6.15 -6.85
N ALA A 171 -17.01 -6.68 -8.05
CA ALA A 171 -16.60 -6.02 -9.30
C ALA A 171 -17.24 -4.63 -9.44
N GLU A 172 -18.53 -4.50 -9.15
CA GLU A 172 -19.25 -3.21 -9.15
C GLU A 172 -18.67 -2.23 -8.11
N ARG A 173 -18.34 -2.72 -6.90
CA ARG A 173 -17.64 -1.91 -5.88
C ARG A 173 -16.33 -1.35 -6.42
N LEU A 174 -15.49 -2.19 -7.05
CA LEU A 174 -14.22 -1.73 -7.62
C LEU A 174 -14.42 -0.73 -8.76
N ALA A 175 -15.39 -0.95 -9.63
CA ALA A 175 -15.73 0.00 -10.69
C ALA A 175 -16.15 1.37 -10.13
N GLY A 176 -16.98 1.38 -9.08
CA GLY A 176 -17.35 2.61 -8.37
C GLY A 176 -16.17 3.30 -7.68
N LEU A 177 -15.19 2.55 -7.20
CA LEU A 177 -13.95 3.11 -6.64
C LEU A 177 -13.04 3.67 -7.73
N ALA A 178 -12.89 2.96 -8.85
CA ALA A 178 -12.09 3.42 -10.00
C ALA A 178 -12.55 4.80 -10.48
N ALA A 179 -13.86 5.02 -10.57
CA ALA A 179 -14.42 6.33 -10.97
C ALA A 179 -14.04 7.49 -10.01
N ARG A 180 -13.65 7.18 -8.75
CA ARG A 180 -13.26 8.17 -7.73
C ARG A 180 -11.75 8.31 -7.56
N ILE A 181 -10.98 7.43 -8.18
CA ILE A 181 -9.53 7.47 -8.20
C ILE A 181 -9.12 8.15 -9.50
N PRO A 182 -8.51 9.33 -9.48
CA PRO A 182 -8.12 10.03 -10.71
C PRO A 182 -7.18 9.13 -11.54
N GLU A 183 -7.45 8.98 -12.82
CA GLU A 183 -6.56 8.25 -13.72
C GLU A 183 -5.19 8.93 -13.79
N PRO A 184 -4.08 8.16 -13.96
CA PRO A 184 -2.80 8.74 -14.30
C PRO A 184 -2.99 9.45 -15.65
N ARG A 185 -2.69 10.75 -15.73
CA ARG A 185 -2.57 11.39 -17.03
C ARG A 185 -1.41 10.75 -17.76
N GLU A 186 -1.68 10.16 -18.92
CA GLU A 186 -0.65 9.80 -19.88
C GLU A 186 0.12 11.08 -20.24
N LEU A 187 1.45 11.00 -20.14
CA LEU A 187 2.35 12.06 -20.57
C LEU A 187 2.67 11.88 -22.04
#